data_def198a4f8159c6d869d3ab6f4f4c9ea
#
_entry.id   def198a4f8159c6d869d3ab6f4f4c9ea
#
_cell.length_a   1.000
_cell.length_b   1.000
_cell.length_c   1.000
_cell.angle_alpha   90.00
_cell.angle_beta   90.00
_cell.angle_gamma   90.00
#
_symmetry.space_group_name_H-M   'P 1'
#
loop_
_entity.id
_entity.type
_entity.pdbx_description
1 polymer ?
#
loop_
_entity_poly.entity_id
_entity_poly.type
_entity_poly.pdbx_seq_one_letter_code
_entity_poly.pdbx_strand_id
1 'polypeptide(L)'
;MSRFHWKILGLISAGACLDAFDVYLAGGVSAAMLKAGFSTLQLNALFVSSGFLGMVIGAGLSGYLGDRFGRRSSYQFNLALFGLMSFVAAFAPTIQWLIGARFVMGIGLGAELVVAAGTLCEFIPPAYRGRWISLLGLIVNSGLVLATSVGYVVIPHLGWRWMFGIAGIGAVIVWALRHRMPESPRWLESVGRTQEAEETVSAIEAEVARQKGPLTECARTQNLEVPRAPLSALFRRCMIGRTLTAALTAVAVNVAVYGFVAWLPTFFVHEGRDIVTSLGFTTLMSLGAPFGAVLGYLTADRLGRAKGLVFYSVIAIVLGFVYPQMTANAAIAIVGFTLVSCIFGIVTLGLFGYVPELFPTALRLRGTGVAGVCGRVASMLTSYAAVILYAQLGLFGVLGMVAGVLILLVIAVLSLGVDANQFSLEEVSPDEDANADDLPLNHQGATR
;
A
#
# COMPACT_ATOMS: atom_id res chain seq x y z
N MET A 1 21.11 12.16 7.84
CA MET A 1 20.42 11.01 8.45
C MET A 1 21.37 10.25 9.35
N SER A 2 20.92 9.91 10.57
CA SER A 2 21.69 9.20 11.60
C SER A 2 21.28 7.72 11.68
N ARG A 3 22.01 6.92 12.48
CA ARG A 3 21.66 5.52 12.75
C ARG A 3 20.25 5.39 13.38
N PHE A 4 19.82 6.38 14.16
CA PHE A 4 18.47 6.44 14.70
C PHE A 4 17.41 6.39 13.61
N HIS A 5 17.50 7.23 12.59
CA HIS A 5 16.54 7.26 11.49
C HIS A 5 16.48 5.94 10.72
N TRP A 6 17.63 5.30 10.46
CA TRP A 6 17.70 3.99 9.82
C TRP A 6 17.08 2.89 10.69
N LYS A 7 17.28 2.96 12.02
CA LYS A 7 16.63 2.05 12.96
C LYS A 7 15.10 2.20 12.94
N ILE A 8 14.59 3.42 12.97
CA ILE A 8 13.14 3.69 12.88
C ILE A 8 12.58 3.19 11.55
N LEU A 9 13.21 3.51 10.42
CA LEU A 9 12.81 2.98 9.13
C LEU A 9 12.79 1.44 9.13
N GLY A 10 13.85 0.81 9.61
CA GLY A 10 13.95 -0.66 9.67
C GLY A 10 12.83 -1.29 10.49
N LEU A 11 12.50 -0.73 11.67
CA LEU A 11 11.43 -1.22 12.53
C LEU A 11 10.05 -1.04 11.90
N ILE A 12 9.79 0.10 11.26
CA ILE A 12 8.52 0.36 10.57
C ILE A 12 8.41 -0.53 9.33
N SER A 13 9.47 -0.58 8.53
CA SER A 13 9.48 -1.36 7.28
C SER A 13 9.39 -2.85 7.53
N ALA A 14 9.94 -3.38 8.63
CA ALA A 14 9.84 -4.79 8.96
C ALA A 14 8.39 -5.23 9.16
N GLY A 15 7.57 -4.44 9.86
CA GLY A 15 6.15 -4.72 9.99
C GLY A 15 5.40 -4.57 8.67
N ALA A 16 5.60 -3.46 7.96
CA ALA A 16 4.95 -3.24 6.68
C ALA A 16 5.34 -4.30 5.60
N CYS A 17 6.57 -4.82 5.65
CA CYS A 17 7.01 -5.94 4.82
C CYS A 17 6.32 -7.25 5.23
N LEU A 18 6.14 -7.48 6.52
CA LEU A 18 5.41 -8.65 7.04
C LEU A 18 3.92 -8.60 6.66
N ASP A 19 3.32 -7.41 6.67
CA ASP A 19 1.95 -7.21 6.18
C ASP A 19 1.84 -7.55 4.70
N ALA A 20 2.77 -7.06 3.87
CA ALA A 20 2.81 -7.39 2.46
C ALA A 20 3.04 -8.90 2.24
N PHE A 21 3.95 -9.51 3.01
CA PHE A 21 4.16 -10.96 3.01
C PHE A 21 2.86 -11.70 3.25
N ASP A 22 2.10 -11.31 4.28
CA ASP A 22 0.83 -11.96 4.62
C ASP A 22 -0.25 -11.79 3.55
N VAL A 23 -0.36 -10.59 2.97
CA VAL A 23 -1.31 -10.36 1.89
C VAL A 23 -1.01 -11.26 0.69
N TYR A 24 0.26 -11.38 0.30
CA TYR A 24 0.68 -12.12 -0.88
C TYR A 24 0.82 -13.64 -0.65
N LEU A 25 1.06 -14.11 0.59
CA LEU A 25 1.08 -15.54 0.87
C LEU A 25 -0.26 -16.20 0.52
N ALA A 26 -1.35 -15.44 0.57
CA ALA A 26 -2.69 -15.94 0.28
C ALA A 26 -2.79 -16.60 -1.12
N GLY A 27 -2.04 -16.12 -2.11
CA GLY A 27 -2.02 -16.69 -3.46
C GLY A 27 -1.45 -18.12 -3.49
N GLY A 28 -0.26 -18.31 -2.92
CA GLY A 28 0.38 -19.62 -2.86
C GLY A 28 -0.37 -20.61 -1.96
N VAL A 29 -0.88 -20.12 -0.82
CA VAL A 29 -1.71 -20.91 0.10
C VAL A 29 -3.01 -21.34 -0.57
N SER A 30 -3.71 -20.46 -1.29
CA SER A 30 -4.94 -20.76 -2.03
C SER A 30 -4.72 -21.83 -3.09
N ALA A 31 -3.60 -21.78 -3.83
CA ALA A 31 -3.21 -22.79 -4.80
C ALA A 31 -2.99 -24.15 -4.13
N ALA A 32 -2.28 -24.19 -3.01
CA ALA A 32 -2.00 -25.41 -2.28
C ALA A 32 -3.25 -26.02 -1.62
N MET A 33 -4.15 -25.18 -1.08
CA MET A 33 -5.42 -25.64 -0.52
C MET A 33 -6.34 -26.23 -1.59
N LEU A 34 -6.37 -25.62 -2.79
CA LEU A 34 -7.11 -26.13 -3.93
C LEU A 34 -6.57 -27.50 -4.35
N LYS A 35 -5.26 -27.64 -4.51
CA LYS A 35 -4.62 -28.92 -4.87
C LYS A 35 -4.85 -30.02 -3.83
N ALA A 36 -4.85 -29.64 -2.54
CA ALA A 36 -5.09 -30.58 -1.44
C ALA A 36 -6.57 -30.97 -1.24
N GLY A 37 -7.50 -30.39 -2.02
CA GLY A 37 -8.95 -30.60 -1.84
C GLY A 37 -9.50 -30.01 -0.54
N PHE A 38 -8.74 -29.16 0.15
CA PHE A 38 -9.15 -28.50 1.39
C PHE A 38 -10.09 -27.32 1.12
N SER A 39 -10.06 -26.74 -0.08
CA SER A 39 -10.85 -25.57 -0.48
C SER A 39 -11.29 -25.69 -1.93
N THR A 40 -12.22 -24.80 -2.33
CA THR A 40 -12.65 -24.57 -3.71
C THR A 40 -12.25 -23.17 -4.17
N LEU A 41 -12.37 -22.87 -5.48
CA LEU A 41 -12.08 -21.52 -5.99
C LEU A 41 -12.95 -20.47 -5.32
N GLN A 42 -14.25 -20.77 -5.09
CA GLN A 42 -15.19 -19.84 -4.42
C GLN A 42 -14.80 -19.60 -2.96
N LEU A 43 -14.43 -20.66 -2.23
CA LEU A 43 -13.99 -20.54 -0.84
C LEU A 43 -12.63 -19.82 -0.73
N ASN A 44 -11.75 -19.99 -1.72
CA ASN A 44 -10.52 -19.21 -1.82
C ASN A 44 -10.80 -17.73 -2.06
N ALA A 45 -11.79 -17.39 -2.91
CA ALA A 45 -12.22 -16.00 -3.09
C ALA A 45 -12.74 -15.40 -1.78
N LEU A 46 -13.56 -16.16 -1.03
CA LEU A 46 -14.06 -15.73 0.28
C LEU A 46 -12.93 -15.56 1.30
N PHE A 47 -11.95 -16.48 1.32
CA PHE A 47 -10.76 -16.40 2.17
C PHE A 47 -9.94 -15.12 1.89
N VAL A 48 -9.66 -14.81 0.63
CA VAL A 48 -8.93 -13.59 0.25
C VAL A 48 -9.74 -12.34 0.55
N SER A 49 -11.02 -12.32 0.18
CA SER A 49 -11.92 -11.18 0.40
C SER A 49 -12.16 -10.86 1.86
N SER A 50 -12.25 -11.88 2.74
CA SER A 50 -12.43 -11.68 4.18
C SER A 50 -11.25 -10.90 4.79
N GLY A 51 -10.03 -11.14 4.34
CA GLY A 51 -8.85 -10.37 4.74
C GLY A 51 -8.97 -8.89 4.35
N PHE A 52 -9.38 -8.60 3.11
CA PHE A 52 -9.58 -7.20 2.67
C PHE A 52 -10.72 -6.51 3.41
N LEU A 53 -11.81 -7.22 3.71
CA LEU A 53 -12.88 -6.67 4.54
C LEU A 53 -12.38 -6.30 5.94
N GLY A 54 -11.58 -7.18 6.55
CA GLY A 54 -10.89 -6.89 7.81
C GLY A 54 -10.00 -5.66 7.70
N MET A 55 -9.23 -5.52 6.60
CA MET A 55 -8.33 -4.37 6.38
C MET A 55 -9.10 -3.04 6.25
N VAL A 56 -10.29 -3.02 5.65
CA VAL A 56 -11.14 -1.82 5.59
C VAL A 56 -11.52 -1.38 7.01
N ILE A 57 -11.98 -2.33 7.83
CA ILE A 57 -12.37 -2.06 9.23
C ILE A 57 -11.15 -1.61 10.04
N GLY A 58 -10.02 -2.32 9.92
CA GLY A 58 -8.78 -2.02 10.62
C GLY A 58 -8.23 -0.63 10.28
N ALA A 59 -8.26 -0.25 9.01
CA ALA A 59 -7.85 1.10 8.58
C ALA A 59 -8.74 2.20 9.16
N GLY A 60 -10.05 1.96 9.25
CA GLY A 60 -10.99 2.88 9.90
C GLY A 60 -10.73 3.03 11.41
N LEU A 61 -10.43 1.92 12.09
CA LEU A 61 -10.15 1.91 13.51
C LEU A 61 -8.76 2.48 13.86
N SER A 62 -7.80 2.42 12.94
CA SER A 62 -6.40 2.80 13.18
C SER A 62 -6.23 4.24 13.60
N GLY A 63 -6.98 5.16 12.98
CA GLY A 63 -6.97 6.58 13.34
C GLY A 63 -7.39 6.77 14.80
N TYR A 64 -8.53 6.20 15.18
CA TYR A 64 -9.05 6.29 16.53
C TYR A 64 -8.10 5.67 17.58
N LEU A 65 -7.60 4.47 17.31
CA LEU A 65 -6.67 3.77 18.22
C LEU A 65 -5.34 4.53 18.34
N GLY A 66 -4.78 4.98 17.21
CA GLY A 66 -3.52 5.72 17.18
C GLY A 66 -3.58 7.08 17.88
N ASP A 67 -4.71 7.77 17.79
CA ASP A 67 -4.90 9.06 18.45
C ASP A 67 -5.17 8.91 19.94
N ARG A 68 -5.87 7.85 20.35
CA ARG A 68 -6.23 7.62 21.76
C ARG A 68 -5.12 6.95 22.58
N PHE A 69 -4.45 5.93 22.02
CA PHE A 69 -3.51 5.07 22.76
C PHE A 69 -2.04 5.28 22.37
N GLY A 70 -1.78 6.11 21.36
CA GLY A 70 -0.43 6.35 20.86
C GLY A 70 -0.03 5.44 19.70
N ARG A 71 1.02 5.84 19.00
CA ARG A 71 1.50 5.12 17.80
C ARG A 71 2.11 3.78 18.18
N ARG A 72 2.95 3.76 19.21
CA ARG A 72 3.62 2.54 19.71
C ARG A 72 2.62 1.50 20.18
N SER A 73 1.63 1.89 20.99
CA SER A 73 0.61 0.96 21.52
C SER A 73 -0.25 0.38 20.40
N SER A 74 -0.63 1.20 19.42
CA SER A 74 -1.39 0.74 18.24
C SER A 74 -0.61 -0.29 17.42
N TYR A 75 0.68 -0.06 17.19
CA TYR A 75 1.54 -1.04 16.52
C TYR A 75 1.64 -2.36 17.28
N GLN A 76 1.80 -2.30 18.60
CA GLN A 76 1.91 -3.49 19.43
C GLN A 76 0.62 -4.31 19.39
N PHE A 77 -0.53 -3.65 19.50
CA PHE A 77 -1.83 -4.30 19.43
C PHE A 77 -2.07 -4.95 18.06
N ASN A 78 -1.81 -4.23 16.98
CA ASN A 78 -2.01 -4.73 15.62
C ASN A 78 -1.16 -5.97 15.33
N LEU A 79 0.13 -5.93 15.67
CA LEU A 79 1.04 -7.06 15.51
C LEU A 79 0.68 -8.26 16.41
N ALA A 80 0.25 -8.00 17.65
CA ALA A 80 -0.20 -9.06 18.55
C ALA A 80 -1.46 -9.75 18.01
N LEU A 81 -2.44 -8.97 17.52
CA LEU A 81 -3.66 -9.49 16.93
C LEU A 81 -3.36 -10.31 15.67
N PHE A 82 -2.56 -9.75 14.76
CA PHE A 82 -2.12 -10.41 13.55
C PHE A 82 -1.35 -11.71 13.85
N GLY A 83 -0.34 -11.65 14.71
CA GLY A 83 0.50 -12.81 15.04
C GLY A 83 -0.28 -13.93 15.71
N LEU A 84 -1.16 -13.61 16.68
CA LEU A 84 -2.03 -14.58 17.33
C LEU A 84 -2.93 -15.29 16.31
N MET A 85 -3.60 -14.51 15.45
CA MET A 85 -4.50 -15.08 14.44
C MET A 85 -3.74 -15.85 13.35
N SER A 86 -2.48 -15.50 13.07
CA SER A 86 -1.63 -16.30 12.18
C SER A 86 -1.34 -17.69 12.75
N PHE A 87 -1.05 -17.80 14.04
CA PHE A 87 -0.93 -19.11 14.70
C PHE A 87 -2.26 -19.88 14.70
N VAL A 88 -3.39 -19.22 14.99
CA VAL A 88 -4.72 -19.84 14.89
C VAL A 88 -4.97 -20.36 13.48
N ALA A 89 -4.61 -19.60 12.44
CA ALA A 89 -4.74 -20.00 11.04
C ALA A 89 -3.87 -21.20 10.67
N ALA A 90 -2.66 -21.32 11.24
CA ALA A 90 -1.78 -22.47 11.02
C ALA A 90 -2.41 -23.79 11.49
N PHE A 91 -3.25 -23.76 12.53
CA PHE A 91 -3.94 -24.93 13.09
C PHE A 91 -5.39 -25.04 12.64
N ALA A 92 -5.82 -24.27 11.64
CA ALA A 92 -7.23 -24.25 11.18
C ALA A 92 -7.69 -25.66 10.73
N PRO A 93 -8.75 -26.23 11.36
CA PRO A 93 -9.27 -27.53 11.01
C PRO A 93 -10.12 -27.50 9.73
N THR A 94 -10.78 -26.39 9.44
CA THR A 94 -11.67 -26.18 8.29
C THR A 94 -11.40 -24.85 7.62
N ILE A 95 -11.86 -24.73 6.37
CA ILE A 95 -11.70 -23.48 5.60
C ILE A 95 -12.52 -22.33 6.23
N GLN A 96 -13.63 -22.60 6.88
CA GLN A 96 -14.48 -21.60 7.56
C GLN A 96 -13.71 -20.96 8.74
N TRP A 97 -13.01 -21.78 9.52
CA TRP A 97 -12.12 -21.31 10.58
C TRP A 97 -11.01 -20.40 10.02
N LEU A 98 -10.43 -20.84 8.91
CA LEU A 98 -9.36 -20.08 8.24
C LEU A 98 -9.88 -18.73 7.71
N ILE A 99 -11.09 -18.69 7.15
CA ILE A 99 -11.76 -17.46 6.70
C ILE A 99 -11.99 -16.51 7.88
N GLY A 100 -12.49 -17.01 9.01
CA GLY A 100 -12.67 -16.22 10.24
C GLY A 100 -11.34 -15.66 10.79
N ALA A 101 -10.33 -16.51 10.88
CA ALA A 101 -8.99 -16.06 11.30
C ALA A 101 -8.43 -14.99 10.34
N ARG A 102 -8.58 -15.17 9.02
CA ARG A 102 -8.15 -14.23 7.99
C ARG A 102 -8.81 -12.86 8.10
N PHE A 103 -10.10 -12.84 8.41
CA PHE A 103 -10.84 -11.61 8.66
C PHE A 103 -10.25 -10.83 9.83
N VAL A 104 -9.99 -11.50 10.96
CA VAL A 104 -9.43 -10.86 12.16
C VAL A 104 -7.97 -10.44 11.93
N MET A 105 -7.16 -11.25 11.22
CA MET A 105 -5.82 -10.86 10.77
C MET A 105 -5.86 -9.58 9.95
N GLY A 106 -6.83 -9.47 9.03
CA GLY A 106 -7.04 -8.30 8.20
C GLY A 106 -7.26 -7.01 9.00
N ILE A 107 -7.96 -7.07 10.14
CA ILE A 107 -8.16 -5.90 11.02
C ILE A 107 -6.79 -5.37 11.51
N GLY A 108 -5.90 -6.24 11.96
CA GLY A 108 -4.54 -5.85 12.36
C GLY A 108 -3.74 -5.25 11.22
N LEU A 109 -3.72 -5.90 10.06
CA LEU A 109 -2.97 -5.49 8.86
C LEU A 109 -3.44 -4.13 8.32
N GLY A 110 -4.77 -3.90 8.26
CA GLY A 110 -5.33 -2.66 7.73
C GLY A 110 -4.96 -1.43 8.53
N ALA A 111 -4.79 -1.59 9.84
CA ALA A 111 -4.36 -0.53 10.74
C ALA A 111 -2.86 -0.23 10.61
N GLU A 112 -2.03 -1.23 10.40
CA GLU A 112 -0.57 -1.15 10.39
C GLU A 112 -0.03 -0.18 9.34
N LEU A 113 -0.43 -0.34 8.08
CA LEU A 113 0.11 0.45 6.96
C LEU A 113 -0.22 1.95 7.09
N VAL A 114 -1.41 2.29 7.63
CA VAL A 114 -1.82 3.67 7.86
C VAL A 114 -0.95 4.32 8.93
N VAL A 115 -0.73 3.62 10.04
CA VAL A 115 0.12 4.10 11.14
C VAL A 115 1.58 4.19 10.70
N ALA A 116 2.07 3.23 9.89
CA ALA A 116 3.46 3.18 9.41
C ALA A 116 3.88 4.45 8.65
N ALA A 117 3.12 4.86 7.65
CA ALA A 117 3.42 6.05 6.86
C ALA A 117 3.36 7.33 7.72
N GLY A 118 2.33 7.45 8.58
CA GLY A 118 2.18 8.58 9.49
C GLY A 118 3.36 8.71 10.45
N THR A 119 3.69 7.62 11.14
CA THR A 119 4.78 7.62 12.13
C THR A 119 6.14 7.90 11.47
N LEU A 120 6.40 7.33 10.28
CA LEU A 120 7.64 7.63 9.56
C LEU A 120 7.79 9.13 9.29
N CYS A 121 6.70 9.80 8.89
CA CYS A 121 6.68 11.25 8.66
C CYS A 121 6.90 12.08 9.93
N GLU A 122 6.56 11.57 11.11
CA GLU A 122 6.76 12.24 12.40
C GLU A 122 8.24 12.28 12.82
N PHE A 123 9.03 11.25 12.46
CA PHE A 123 10.45 11.14 12.81
C PHE A 123 11.42 11.65 11.73
N ILE A 124 10.97 11.80 10.48
CA ILE A 124 11.83 12.20 9.36
C ILE A 124 11.70 13.69 9.05
N PRO A 125 12.83 14.44 8.92
CA PRO A 125 12.82 15.84 8.51
C PRO A 125 12.10 16.05 7.17
N PRO A 126 11.35 17.15 6.99
CA PRO A 126 10.53 17.40 5.80
C PRO A 126 11.26 17.24 4.47
N ALA A 127 12.50 17.71 4.37
CA ALA A 127 13.33 17.64 3.15
C ALA A 127 13.63 16.21 2.67
N TYR A 128 13.49 15.19 3.52
CA TYR A 128 13.83 13.80 3.19
C TYR A 128 12.61 12.87 3.17
N ARG A 129 11.42 13.36 3.57
CA ARG A 129 10.20 12.52 3.71
C ARG A 129 9.87 11.75 2.43
N GLY A 130 9.89 12.42 1.28
CA GLY A 130 9.55 11.78 0.01
C GLY A 130 10.46 10.58 -0.30
N ARG A 131 11.77 10.73 -0.15
CA ARG A 131 12.75 9.65 -0.37
C ARG A 131 12.52 8.46 0.58
N TRP A 132 12.21 8.74 1.84
CA TRP A 132 12.04 7.69 2.86
C TRP A 132 10.71 6.96 2.72
N ILE A 133 9.64 7.66 2.33
CA ILE A 133 8.36 7.04 1.98
C ILE A 133 8.51 6.16 0.73
N SER A 134 9.26 6.61 -0.28
CA SER A 134 9.54 5.79 -1.47
C SER A 134 10.35 4.53 -1.12
N LEU A 135 11.30 4.63 -0.20
CA LEU A 135 12.08 3.48 0.27
C LEU A 135 11.19 2.51 1.06
N LEU A 136 10.31 3.02 1.91
CA LEU A 136 9.28 2.19 2.58
C LEU A 136 8.41 1.46 1.55
N GLY A 137 7.94 2.17 0.51
CA GLY A 137 7.15 1.59 -0.57
C GLY A 137 7.90 0.48 -1.32
N LEU A 138 9.20 0.67 -1.60
CA LEU A 138 10.04 -0.35 -2.23
C LEU A 138 10.16 -1.61 -1.36
N ILE A 139 10.36 -1.44 -0.05
CA ILE A 139 10.47 -2.56 0.90
C ILE A 139 9.13 -3.31 0.97
N VAL A 140 8.01 -2.60 1.04
CA VAL A 140 6.65 -3.19 1.03
C VAL A 140 6.40 -3.98 -0.26
N ASN A 141 6.74 -3.42 -1.42
CA ASN A 141 6.58 -4.10 -2.70
C ASN A 141 7.47 -5.36 -2.81
N SER A 142 8.63 -5.37 -2.14
CA SER A 142 9.49 -6.57 -2.06
C SER A 142 8.88 -7.69 -1.24
N GLY A 143 7.85 -7.42 -0.44
CA GLY A 143 7.08 -8.42 0.31
C GLY A 143 6.42 -9.48 -0.59
N LEU A 144 6.06 -9.14 -1.84
CA LEU A 144 5.59 -10.11 -2.82
C LEU A 144 6.67 -11.15 -3.14
N VAL A 145 7.90 -10.71 -3.42
CA VAL A 145 9.03 -11.61 -3.71
C VAL A 145 9.32 -12.50 -2.51
N LEU A 146 9.30 -11.92 -1.30
CA LEU A 146 9.52 -12.67 -0.08
C LEU A 146 8.45 -13.75 0.11
N ALA A 147 7.16 -13.41 -0.04
CA ALA A 147 6.06 -14.34 0.13
C ALA A 147 6.10 -15.50 -0.90
N THR A 148 6.36 -15.18 -2.17
CA THR A 148 6.42 -16.18 -3.23
C THR A 148 7.66 -17.06 -3.11
N SER A 149 8.82 -16.51 -2.77
CA SER A 149 10.06 -17.28 -2.58
C SER A 149 9.98 -18.22 -1.38
N VAL A 150 9.48 -17.72 -0.23
CA VAL A 150 9.25 -18.56 0.95
C VAL A 150 8.20 -19.63 0.62
N GLY A 151 7.12 -19.26 -0.07
CA GLY A 151 6.08 -20.19 -0.50
C GLY A 151 6.61 -21.29 -1.43
N TYR A 152 7.48 -20.93 -2.37
CA TYR A 152 8.12 -21.90 -3.29
C TYR A 152 8.94 -22.97 -2.55
N VAL A 153 9.63 -22.60 -1.47
CA VAL A 153 10.42 -23.53 -0.67
C VAL A 153 9.55 -24.27 0.36
N VAL A 154 8.68 -23.54 1.07
CA VAL A 154 7.99 -24.08 2.25
C VAL A 154 6.79 -24.94 1.86
N ILE A 155 5.97 -24.50 0.90
CA ILE A 155 4.71 -25.18 0.60
C ILE A 155 4.90 -26.62 0.11
N PRO A 156 5.85 -26.94 -0.81
CA PRO A 156 6.04 -28.30 -1.27
C PRO A 156 6.58 -29.25 -0.21
N HIS A 157 7.39 -28.76 0.74
CA HIS A 157 8.09 -29.60 1.73
C HIS A 157 7.39 -29.71 3.07
N LEU A 158 6.82 -28.59 3.56
CA LEU A 158 6.22 -28.49 4.89
C LEU A 158 4.70 -28.27 4.84
N GLY A 159 4.16 -27.92 3.66
CA GLY A 159 2.75 -27.62 3.47
C GLY A 159 2.37 -26.16 3.74
N TRP A 160 1.18 -25.78 3.28
CA TRP A 160 0.71 -24.40 3.30
C TRP A 160 0.48 -23.83 4.72
N ARG A 161 0.23 -24.67 5.71
CA ARG A 161 0.00 -24.25 7.10
C ARG A 161 1.23 -23.55 7.71
N TRP A 162 2.41 -23.97 7.33
CA TRP A 162 3.66 -23.36 7.79
C TRP A 162 3.85 -21.91 7.32
N MET A 163 3.20 -21.52 6.23
CA MET A 163 3.23 -20.11 5.80
C MET A 163 2.63 -19.18 6.86
N PHE A 164 1.54 -19.60 7.50
CA PHE A 164 0.95 -18.87 8.62
C PHE A 164 1.82 -18.94 9.89
N GLY A 165 2.42 -20.09 10.16
CA GLY A 165 3.39 -20.24 11.25
C GLY A 165 4.57 -19.28 11.12
N ILE A 166 5.15 -19.18 9.93
CA ILE A 166 6.26 -18.25 9.62
C ILE A 166 5.80 -16.80 9.78
N ALA A 167 4.59 -16.44 9.28
CA ALA A 167 4.03 -15.12 9.48
C ALA A 167 3.84 -14.77 10.97
N GLY A 168 3.33 -15.73 11.76
CA GLY A 168 3.18 -15.59 13.21
C GLY A 168 4.51 -15.41 13.95
N ILE A 169 5.52 -16.22 13.61
CA ILE A 169 6.88 -16.07 14.17
C ILE A 169 7.46 -14.70 13.80
N GLY A 170 7.33 -14.30 12.53
CA GLY A 170 7.74 -12.98 12.06
C GLY A 170 7.08 -11.85 12.86
N ALA A 171 5.76 -11.98 13.13
CA ALA A 171 5.02 -11.02 13.94
C ALA A 171 5.57 -10.90 15.37
N VAL A 172 5.87 -12.02 16.02
CA VAL A 172 6.48 -12.03 17.37
C VAL A 172 7.85 -11.37 17.36
N ILE A 173 8.68 -11.64 16.36
CA ILE A 173 10.02 -11.02 16.23
C ILE A 173 9.87 -9.50 16.06
N VAL A 174 9.04 -9.05 15.12
CA VAL A 174 8.82 -7.61 14.86
C VAL A 174 8.20 -6.93 16.08
N TRP A 175 7.24 -7.60 16.74
CA TRP A 175 6.62 -7.12 17.98
C TRP A 175 7.65 -6.89 19.08
N ALA A 176 8.56 -7.85 19.32
CA ALA A 176 9.62 -7.74 20.29
C ALA A 176 10.62 -6.63 19.95
N LEU A 177 11.02 -6.50 18.67
CA LEU A 177 11.92 -5.47 18.21
C LEU A 177 11.31 -4.06 18.37
N ARG A 178 10.02 -3.90 18.06
CA ARG A 178 9.30 -2.62 18.18
C ARG A 178 8.99 -2.21 19.60
N HIS A 179 9.09 -3.13 20.56
CA HIS A 179 8.93 -2.77 21.98
C HIS A 179 9.92 -1.69 22.43
N ARG A 180 11.07 -1.58 21.76
CA ARG A 180 12.11 -0.56 22.02
C ARG A 180 11.94 0.71 21.19
N MET A 181 10.87 0.83 20.41
CA MET A 181 10.59 2.03 19.62
C MET A 181 10.07 3.14 20.55
N PRO A 182 10.59 4.38 20.48
CA PRO A 182 10.04 5.50 21.23
C PRO A 182 8.63 5.85 20.76
N GLU A 183 7.83 6.44 21.64
CA GLU A 183 6.53 7.00 21.25
C GLU A 183 6.74 8.28 20.43
N SER A 184 5.72 8.65 19.63
CA SER A 184 5.78 9.87 18.85
C SER A 184 5.79 11.12 19.74
N PRO A 185 6.80 12.01 19.62
CA PRO A 185 6.82 13.26 20.37
C PRO A 185 5.59 14.13 20.12
N ARG A 186 5.13 14.17 18.86
CA ARG A 186 3.93 14.93 18.48
C ARG A 186 2.66 14.41 19.12
N TRP A 187 2.55 13.09 19.25
CA TRP A 187 1.42 12.49 19.96
C TRP A 187 1.49 12.77 21.46
N LEU A 188 2.66 12.64 22.09
CA LEU A 188 2.87 12.96 23.49
C LEU A 188 2.48 14.42 23.80
N GLU A 189 2.87 15.35 22.95
CA GLU A 189 2.49 16.76 23.04
C GLU A 189 0.96 16.95 22.92
N SER A 190 0.33 16.26 21.96
CA SER A 190 -1.12 16.37 21.72
C SER A 190 -1.99 15.87 22.86
N VAL A 191 -1.47 14.97 23.71
CA VAL A 191 -2.16 14.44 24.89
C VAL A 191 -1.70 15.12 26.21
N GLY A 192 -0.91 16.20 26.11
CA GLY A 192 -0.47 17.01 27.25
C GLY A 192 0.74 16.43 28.02
N ARG A 193 1.39 15.36 27.50
CA ARG A 193 2.60 14.75 28.08
C ARG A 193 3.88 15.44 27.55
N THR A 194 3.93 16.78 27.74
CA THR A 194 4.96 17.65 27.13
C THR A 194 6.37 17.33 27.65
N GLN A 195 6.53 17.00 28.93
CA GLN A 195 7.83 16.66 29.51
C GLN A 195 8.41 15.40 28.84
N GLU A 196 7.61 14.35 28.64
CA GLU A 196 8.06 13.12 27.97
C GLU A 196 8.34 13.35 26.47
N ALA A 197 7.60 14.28 25.84
CA ALA A 197 7.88 14.68 24.48
C ALA A 197 9.26 15.35 24.36
N GLU A 198 9.57 16.29 25.26
CA GLU A 198 10.87 16.98 25.33
C GLU A 198 12.02 16.00 25.62
N GLU A 199 11.83 15.09 26.59
CA GLU A 199 12.81 14.04 26.90
C GLU A 199 13.10 13.15 25.68
N THR A 200 12.05 12.77 24.94
CA THR A 200 12.18 11.95 23.72
C THR A 200 12.91 12.70 22.62
N VAL A 201 12.56 13.97 22.37
CA VAL A 201 13.23 14.81 21.37
C VAL A 201 14.70 15.02 21.75
N SER A 202 14.98 15.40 23.01
CA SER A 202 16.33 15.62 23.51
C SER A 202 17.19 14.35 23.39
N ALA A 203 16.64 13.17 23.65
CA ALA A 203 17.34 11.90 23.48
C ALA A 203 17.70 11.64 22.01
N ILE A 204 16.76 11.93 21.08
CA ILE A 204 16.97 11.80 19.64
C ILE A 204 18.04 12.79 19.16
N GLU A 205 17.94 14.05 19.56
CA GLU A 205 18.89 15.11 19.22
C GLU A 205 20.30 14.79 19.74
N ALA A 206 20.42 14.33 20.99
CA ALA A 206 21.69 13.91 21.56
C ALA A 206 22.31 12.72 20.81
N GLU A 207 21.51 11.76 20.34
CA GLU A 207 22.01 10.66 19.49
C GLU A 207 22.45 11.14 18.12
N VAL A 208 21.71 12.06 17.50
CA VAL A 208 22.05 12.65 16.21
C VAL A 208 23.31 13.51 16.33
N ALA A 209 23.39 14.35 17.36
CA ALA A 209 24.54 15.22 17.61
C ALA A 209 25.84 14.44 17.84
N ARG A 210 25.78 13.32 18.56
CA ARG A 210 26.93 12.41 18.72
C ARG A 210 27.47 11.84 17.41
N GLN A 211 26.61 11.71 16.40
CA GLN A 211 26.99 11.11 15.11
C GLN A 211 27.34 12.12 14.02
N LYS A 212 26.75 13.32 14.07
CA LYS A 212 26.84 14.32 13.00
C LYS A 212 27.45 15.64 13.44
N GLY A 213 27.76 15.80 14.71
CA GLY A 213 28.20 17.06 15.29
C GLY A 213 27.03 17.93 15.77
N PRO A 214 27.32 19.14 16.27
CA PRO A 214 26.32 20.03 16.82
C PRO A 214 25.20 20.30 15.81
N LEU A 215 23.96 20.25 16.28
CA LEU A 215 22.79 20.52 15.45
C LEU A 215 22.67 22.02 15.23
N THR A 216 22.38 22.42 14.00
CA THR A 216 22.04 23.80 13.67
C THR A 216 20.67 24.11 14.24
N GLU A 217 20.50 25.25 14.93
CA GLU A 217 19.21 25.70 15.39
C GLU A 217 18.26 25.83 14.19
N CYS A 218 17.15 25.07 14.23
CA CYS A 218 16.09 25.23 13.24
C CYS A 218 15.43 26.59 13.43
N ALA A 219 15.38 27.39 12.36
CA ALA A 219 14.49 28.55 12.34
C ALA A 219 13.08 28.11 12.77
N ARG A 220 12.52 28.79 13.76
CA ARG A 220 11.13 28.56 14.20
C ARG A 220 10.22 28.73 12.98
N THR A 221 9.86 27.64 12.34
CA THR A 221 8.81 27.66 11.32
C THR A 221 7.52 28.00 12.06
N GLN A 222 6.92 29.13 11.76
CA GLN A 222 5.58 29.44 12.24
C GLN A 222 4.69 28.26 11.87
N ASN A 223 4.05 27.65 12.87
CA ASN A 223 3.01 26.66 12.63
C ASN A 223 1.86 27.39 11.94
N LEU A 224 1.89 27.44 10.61
CA LEU A 224 0.71 27.79 9.84
C LEU A 224 -0.28 26.64 10.11
N GLU A 225 -1.27 26.93 10.96
CA GLU A 225 -2.40 26.02 11.14
C GLU A 225 -3.09 25.90 9.79
N VAL A 226 -2.83 24.78 9.10
CA VAL A 226 -3.54 24.47 7.86
C VAL A 226 -5.00 24.19 8.25
N PRO A 227 -5.97 24.99 7.82
CA PRO A 227 -7.37 24.80 8.17
C PRO A 227 -7.81 23.38 7.79
N ARG A 228 -8.45 22.67 8.71
CA ARG A 228 -8.95 21.31 8.46
C ARG A 228 -10.22 21.40 7.61
N ALA A 229 -10.08 21.29 6.29
CA ALA A 229 -11.23 21.26 5.40
C ALA A 229 -12.14 20.04 5.65
N PRO A 230 -13.47 20.14 5.62
CA PRO A 230 -14.37 19.01 5.88
C PRO A 230 -14.27 17.93 4.78
N LEU A 231 -14.64 16.69 5.09
CA LEU A 231 -14.61 15.58 4.13
C LEU A 231 -15.51 15.86 2.90
N SER A 232 -16.63 16.59 3.10
CA SER A 232 -17.54 17.00 2.03
C SER A 232 -16.88 17.87 0.96
N ALA A 233 -15.78 18.55 1.27
CA ALA A 233 -15.05 19.36 0.30
C ALA A 233 -14.48 18.53 -0.86
N LEU A 234 -14.18 17.24 -0.66
CA LEU A 234 -13.74 16.31 -1.71
C LEU A 234 -14.80 16.08 -2.79
N PHE A 235 -16.08 16.28 -2.47
CA PHE A 235 -17.20 16.02 -3.37
C PHE A 235 -17.76 17.30 -3.99
N ARG A 236 -17.13 18.45 -3.76
CA ARG A 236 -17.47 19.70 -4.46
C ARG A 236 -17.12 19.61 -5.94
N ARG A 237 -17.78 20.41 -6.79
CA ARG A 237 -17.59 20.39 -8.26
C ARG A 237 -16.13 20.59 -8.67
N CYS A 238 -15.38 21.45 -8.00
CA CYS A 238 -13.96 21.70 -8.27
C CYS A 238 -13.05 20.50 -7.93
N MET A 239 -13.44 19.67 -6.95
CA MET A 239 -12.62 18.56 -6.44
C MET A 239 -13.09 17.18 -6.92
N ILE A 240 -14.34 17.03 -7.38
CA ILE A 240 -14.92 15.72 -7.71
C ILE A 240 -14.13 14.97 -8.79
N GLY A 241 -13.66 15.67 -9.83
CA GLY A 241 -12.84 15.08 -10.89
C GLY A 241 -11.55 14.50 -10.35
N ARG A 242 -10.85 15.23 -9.47
CA ARG A 242 -9.62 14.77 -8.81
C ARG A 242 -9.87 13.59 -7.88
N THR A 243 -10.96 13.63 -7.12
CA THR A 243 -11.38 12.55 -6.21
C THR A 243 -11.72 11.28 -7.00
N LEU A 244 -12.44 11.39 -8.12
CA LEU A 244 -12.74 10.27 -8.99
C LEU A 244 -11.48 9.67 -9.63
N THR A 245 -10.56 10.51 -10.12
CA THR A 245 -9.29 10.04 -10.69
C THR A 245 -8.44 9.34 -9.64
N ALA A 246 -8.36 9.87 -8.41
CA ALA A 246 -7.66 9.23 -7.29
C ALA A 246 -8.28 7.88 -6.92
N ALA A 247 -9.60 7.82 -6.79
CA ALA A 247 -10.33 6.60 -6.47
C ALA A 247 -10.14 5.55 -7.59
N LEU A 248 -10.26 5.95 -8.86
CA LEU A 248 -10.09 5.05 -9.98
C LEU A 248 -8.63 4.55 -10.11
N THR A 249 -7.65 5.40 -9.81
CA THR A 249 -6.24 4.99 -9.74
C THR A 249 -6.05 3.89 -8.68
N ALA A 250 -6.60 4.08 -7.48
CA ALA A 250 -6.52 3.10 -6.42
C ALA A 250 -7.27 1.80 -6.77
N VAL A 251 -8.45 1.90 -7.38
CA VAL A 251 -9.22 0.75 -7.89
C VAL A 251 -8.41 -0.01 -8.93
N ALA A 252 -7.87 0.67 -9.95
CA ALA A 252 -7.13 0.04 -11.04
C ALA A 252 -5.88 -0.70 -10.55
N VAL A 253 -5.12 -0.07 -9.65
CA VAL A 253 -3.96 -0.71 -9.02
C VAL A 253 -4.38 -1.97 -8.27
N ASN A 254 -5.41 -1.88 -7.43
CA ASN A 254 -5.84 -3.00 -6.61
C ASN A 254 -6.44 -4.13 -7.44
N VAL A 255 -7.20 -3.81 -8.49
CA VAL A 255 -7.73 -4.81 -9.45
C VAL A 255 -6.58 -5.52 -10.17
N ALA A 256 -5.56 -4.80 -10.64
CA ALA A 256 -4.42 -5.40 -11.34
C ALA A 256 -3.59 -6.31 -10.42
N VAL A 257 -3.28 -5.85 -9.20
CA VAL A 257 -2.46 -6.61 -8.25
C VAL A 257 -3.24 -7.81 -7.70
N TYR A 258 -4.46 -7.60 -7.20
CA TYR A 258 -5.22 -8.63 -6.49
C TYR A 258 -6.19 -9.42 -7.38
N GLY A 259 -6.42 -9.00 -8.62
CA GLY A 259 -7.14 -9.78 -9.61
C GLY A 259 -6.24 -10.72 -10.41
N PHE A 260 -5.01 -10.30 -10.71
CA PHE A 260 -4.08 -11.08 -11.50
C PHE A 260 -2.91 -11.61 -10.68
N VAL A 261 -2.05 -10.74 -10.13
CA VAL A 261 -0.78 -11.16 -9.52
C VAL A 261 -0.99 -12.10 -8.34
N ALA A 262 -1.94 -11.80 -7.46
CA ALA A 262 -2.22 -12.62 -6.29
C ALA A 262 -2.82 -14.00 -6.61
N TRP A 263 -3.48 -14.14 -7.77
CA TRP A 263 -4.13 -15.39 -8.19
C TRP A 263 -3.29 -16.26 -9.13
N LEU A 264 -2.15 -15.77 -9.61
CA LEU A 264 -1.27 -16.49 -10.53
C LEU A 264 -1.00 -17.94 -10.14
N PRO A 265 -0.56 -18.27 -8.90
CA PRO A 265 -0.32 -19.66 -8.51
C PRO A 265 -1.56 -20.53 -8.60
N THR A 266 -2.72 -19.98 -8.21
CA THR A 266 -4.00 -20.69 -8.24
C THR A 266 -4.45 -20.99 -9.66
N PHE A 267 -4.29 -20.05 -10.59
CA PHE A 267 -4.62 -20.23 -11.99
C PHE A 267 -3.75 -21.30 -12.63
N PHE A 268 -2.44 -21.28 -12.41
CA PHE A 268 -1.53 -22.30 -12.93
C PHE A 268 -1.85 -23.70 -12.41
N VAL A 269 -2.19 -23.83 -11.12
CA VAL A 269 -2.60 -25.13 -10.55
C VAL A 269 -3.93 -25.60 -11.14
N HIS A 270 -4.88 -24.67 -11.34
CA HIS A 270 -6.16 -25.00 -11.95
C HIS A 270 -6.03 -25.43 -13.44
N GLU A 271 -5.05 -24.90 -14.16
CA GLU A 271 -4.68 -25.31 -15.52
C GLU A 271 -3.94 -26.68 -15.57
N GLY A 272 -3.80 -27.34 -14.41
CA GLY A 272 -3.19 -28.67 -14.31
C GLY A 272 -1.66 -28.67 -14.16
N ARG A 273 -1.03 -27.50 -13.97
CA ARG A 273 0.40 -27.44 -13.68
C ARG A 273 0.70 -27.93 -12.27
N ASP A 274 1.89 -28.52 -12.11
CA ASP A 274 2.36 -28.91 -10.80
C ASP A 274 2.56 -27.68 -9.88
N ILE A 275 2.37 -27.90 -8.55
CA ILE A 275 2.46 -26.82 -7.56
C ILE A 275 3.86 -26.18 -7.50
N VAL A 276 4.92 -26.98 -7.64
CA VAL A 276 6.30 -26.49 -7.62
C VAL A 276 6.54 -25.58 -8.82
N THR A 277 6.14 -26.04 -10.01
CA THR A 277 6.25 -25.28 -11.25
C THR A 277 5.43 -23.98 -11.17
N SER A 278 4.21 -24.03 -10.65
CA SER A 278 3.31 -22.88 -10.50
C SER A 278 3.90 -21.83 -9.56
N LEU A 279 4.40 -22.25 -8.40
CA LEU A 279 5.07 -21.36 -7.45
C LEU A 279 6.39 -20.82 -8.00
N GLY A 280 7.15 -21.64 -8.76
CA GLY A 280 8.39 -21.21 -9.40
C GLY A 280 8.17 -20.09 -10.43
N PHE A 281 7.19 -20.25 -11.33
CA PHE A 281 6.81 -19.17 -12.28
C PHE A 281 6.36 -17.90 -11.54
N THR A 282 5.51 -18.06 -10.52
CA THR A 282 5.04 -16.91 -9.75
C THR A 282 6.20 -16.20 -9.05
N THR A 283 7.17 -16.93 -8.53
CA THR A 283 8.36 -16.34 -7.90
C THR A 283 9.21 -15.58 -8.91
N LEU A 284 9.46 -16.14 -10.10
CA LEU A 284 10.20 -15.44 -11.16
C LEU A 284 9.46 -14.16 -11.59
N MET A 285 8.16 -14.23 -11.80
CA MET A 285 7.35 -13.08 -12.18
C MET A 285 7.29 -12.03 -11.08
N SER A 286 7.30 -12.44 -9.81
CA SER A 286 7.26 -11.54 -8.66
C SER A 286 8.48 -10.63 -8.55
N LEU A 287 9.64 -11.03 -9.09
CA LEU A 287 10.82 -10.17 -9.20
C LEU A 287 10.52 -8.88 -10.01
N GLY A 288 9.50 -8.91 -10.85
CA GLY A 288 8.99 -7.73 -11.53
C GLY A 288 8.46 -6.65 -10.58
N ALA A 289 8.06 -6.98 -9.34
CA ALA A 289 7.51 -5.99 -8.42
C ALA A 289 8.56 -4.95 -7.95
N PRO A 290 9.69 -5.31 -7.34
CA PRO A 290 10.72 -4.34 -7.01
C PRO A 290 11.33 -3.70 -8.25
N PHE A 291 11.48 -4.44 -9.35
CA PHE A 291 11.99 -3.90 -10.61
C PHE A 291 11.05 -2.83 -11.18
N GLY A 292 9.76 -3.08 -11.25
CA GLY A 292 8.74 -2.13 -11.68
C GLY A 292 8.65 -0.91 -10.76
N ALA A 293 8.79 -1.09 -9.45
CA ALA A 293 8.83 0.01 -8.49
C ALA A 293 10.03 0.94 -8.73
N VAL A 294 11.21 0.39 -8.99
CA VAL A 294 12.41 1.16 -9.33
C VAL A 294 12.23 1.88 -10.66
N LEU A 295 11.72 1.20 -11.70
CA LEU A 295 11.43 1.84 -12.99
C LEU A 295 10.41 2.98 -12.85
N GLY A 296 9.33 2.78 -12.08
CA GLY A 296 8.35 3.81 -11.78
C GLY A 296 8.98 5.03 -11.12
N TYR A 297 9.84 4.81 -10.14
CA TYR A 297 10.58 5.89 -9.47
C TYR A 297 11.50 6.66 -10.45
N LEU A 298 12.29 5.96 -11.26
CA LEU A 298 13.22 6.59 -12.21
C LEU A 298 12.51 7.34 -13.33
N THR A 299 11.33 6.91 -13.73
CA THR A 299 10.54 7.54 -14.80
C THR A 299 9.64 8.66 -14.28
N ALA A 300 9.36 8.72 -12.98
CA ALA A 300 8.50 9.74 -12.37
C ALA A 300 8.93 11.17 -12.68
N ASP A 301 10.23 11.45 -12.57
CA ASP A 301 10.78 12.79 -12.78
C ASP A 301 11.00 13.12 -14.28
N ARG A 302 11.17 12.09 -15.14
CA ARG A 302 11.45 12.28 -16.57
C ARG A 302 10.20 12.40 -17.43
N LEU A 303 9.25 11.48 -17.24
CA LEU A 303 8.00 11.44 -18.01
C LEU A 303 6.87 12.25 -17.35
N GLY A 304 7.02 12.55 -16.07
CA GLY A 304 5.92 13.03 -15.24
C GLY A 304 5.02 11.87 -14.78
N ARG A 305 4.33 12.06 -13.67
CA ARG A 305 3.57 10.97 -13.02
C ARG A 305 2.34 10.57 -13.82
N ALA A 306 1.58 11.53 -14.35
CA ALA A 306 0.39 11.26 -15.14
C ALA A 306 0.75 10.52 -16.47
N LYS A 307 1.75 11.01 -17.21
CA LYS A 307 2.17 10.40 -18.47
C LYS A 307 2.80 9.03 -18.25
N GLY A 308 3.61 8.87 -17.18
CA GLY A 308 4.19 7.58 -16.80
C GLY A 308 3.10 6.56 -16.46
N LEU A 309 2.05 6.98 -15.74
CA LEU A 309 0.91 6.13 -15.38
C LEU A 309 0.19 5.62 -16.66
N VAL A 310 -0.08 6.51 -17.61
CA VAL A 310 -0.66 6.15 -18.92
C VAL A 310 0.26 5.19 -19.68
N PHE A 311 1.55 5.48 -19.77
CA PHE A 311 2.53 4.65 -20.48
C PHE A 311 2.56 3.21 -19.95
N TYR A 312 2.73 3.01 -18.64
CA TYR A 312 2.74 1.66 -18.06
C TYR A 312 1.37 0.98 -18.17
N SER A 313 0.27 1.73 -18.09
CA SER A 313 -1.08 1.16 -18.28
C SER A 313 -1.29 0.63 -19.67
N VAL A 314 -0.88 1.37 -20.70
CA VAL A 314 -0.99 0.93 -22.11
C VAL A 314 -0.17 -0.33 -22.35
N ILE A 315 1.08 -0.38 -21.85
CA ILE A 315 1.92 -1.59 -21.96
C ILE A 315 1.26 -2.76 -21.23
N ALA A 316 0.74 -2.55 -20.01
CA ALA A 316 0.08 -3.61 -19.24
C ALA A 316 -1.18 -4.13 -19.93
N ILE A 317 -1.96 -3.27 -20.59
CA ILE A 317 -3.14 -3.67 -21.38
C ILE A 317 -2.70 -4.58 -22.55
N VAL A 318 -1.71 -4.14 -23.33
CA VAL A 318 -1.21 -4.92 -24.48
C VAL A 318 -0.68 -6.28 -24.02
N LEU A 319 0.18 -6.30 -22.98
CA LEU A 319 0.71 -7.53 -22.44
C LEU A 319 -0.39 -8.42 -21.81
N GLY A 320 -1.44 -7.84 -21.25
CA GLY A 320 -2.59 -8.57 -20.72
C GLY A 320 -3.35 -9.35 -21.81
N PHE A 321 -3.42 -8.85 -23.03
CA PHE A 321 -4.00 -9.59 -24.16
C PHE A 321 -3.04 -10.61 -24.77
N VAL A 322 -1.74 -10.37 -24.70
CA VAL A 322 -0.70 -11.27 -25.23
C VAL A 322 -0.45 -12.45 -24.30
N TYR A 323 -0.44 -12.21 -22.99
CA TYR A 323 -0.05 -13.19 -21.98
C TYR A 323 -0.82 -14.53 -22.03
N PRO A 324 -2.17 -14.57 -22.16
CA PRO A 324 -2.91 -15.83 -22.21
C PRO A 324 -2.62 -16.69 -23.44
N GLN A 325 -2.00 -16.11 -24.48
CA GLN A 325 -1.65 -16.81 -25.72
C GLN A 325 -0.27 -17.49 -25.63
N MET A 326 0.48 -17.25 -24.56
CA MET A 326 1.82 -17.80 -24.38
C MET A 326 1.77 -19.27 -23.96
N THR A 327 2.40 -20.14 -24.75
CA THR A 327 2.48 -21.58 -24.45
C THR A 327 3.88 -22.00 -23.99
N ALA A 328 4.92 -21.32 -24.48
CA ALA A 328 6.30 -21.64 -24.08
C ALA A 328 6.60 -21.12 -22.66
N ASN A 329 7.20 -21.96 -21.83
CA ASN A 329 7.51 -21.63 -20.43
C ASN A 329 8.37 -20.35 -20.30
N ALA A 330 9.36 -20.17 -21.18
CA ALA A 330 10.19 -18.96 -21.19
C ALA A 330 9.37 -17.71 -21.54
N ALA A 331 8.44 -17.80 -22.49
CA ALA A 331 7.57 -16.68 -22.86
C ALA A 331 6.63 -16.31 -21.71
N ILE A 332 6.03 -17.30 -21.04
CA ILE A 332 5.17 -17.08 -19.86
C ILE A 332 5.96 -16.35 -18.77
N ALA A 333 7.19 -16.78 -18.46
CA ALA A 333 8.01 -16.14 -17.44
C ALA A 333 8.40 -14.70 -17.82
N ILE A 334 8.87 -14.47 -19.05
CA ILE A 334 9.35 -13.13 -19.51
C ILE A 334 8.19 -12.14 -19.64
N VAL A 335 7.11 -12.54 -20.34
CA VAL A 335 5.95 -11.67 -20.54
C VAL A 335 5.26 -11.40 -19.19
N GLY A 336 5.15 -12.42 -18.33
CA GLY A 336 4.61 -12.28 -16.98
C GLY A 336 5.46 -11.39 -16.09
N PHE A 337 6.79 -11.54 -16.09
CA PHE A 337 7.70 -10.62 -15.39
C PHE A 337 7.52 -9.18 -15.85
N THR A 338 7.44 -8.95 -17.17
CA THR A 338 7.26 -7.61 -17.73
C THR A 338 5.89 -7.03 -17.34
N LEU A 339 4.83 -7.84 -17.40
CA LEU A 339 3.48 -7.42 -17.00
C LEU A 339 3.43 -7.05 -15.51
N VAL A 340 4.02 -7.87 -14.63
CA VAL A 340 4.12 -7.57 -13.19
C VAL A 340 4.95 -6.29 -12.99
N SER A 341 6.05 -6.11 -13.73
CA SER A 341 6.86 -4.89 -13.65
C SER A 341 6.06 -3.64 -14.02
N CYS A 342 5.25 -3.71 -15.09
CA CYS A 342 4.38 -2.59 -15.46
C CYS A 342 3.32 -2.31 -14.40
N ILE A 343 2.66 -3.35 -13.84
CA ILE A 343 1.67 -3.21 -12.77
C ILE A 343 2.30 -2.51 -11.55
N PHE A 344 3.50 -2.92 -11.11
CA PHE A 344 4.15 -2.28 -9.96
C PHE A 344 4.76 -0.92 -10.29
N GLY A 345 5.04 -0.61 -11.55
CA GLY A 345 5.28 0.75 -12.04
C GLY A 345 4.04 1.63 -11.84
N ILE A 346 2.85 1.14 -12.21
CA ILE A 346 1.56 1.81 -11.97
C ILE A 346 1.31 1.99 -10.47
N VAL A 347 1.59 0.99 -9.62
CA VAL A 347 1.48 1.09 -8.15
C VAL A 347 2.31 2.26 -7.64
N THR A 348 3.58 2.32 -8.04
CA THR A 348 4.54 3.32 -7.54
C THR A 348 4.17 4.73 -8.00
N LEU A 349 3.91 4.91 -9.29
CA LEU A 349 3.51 6.20 -9.84
C LEU A 349 2.13 6.64 -9.36
N GLY A 350 1.17 5.72 -9.31
CA GLY A 350 -0.22 6.01 -8.97
C GLY A 350 -0.43 6.29 -7.49
N LEU A 351 -0.21 5.29 -6.62
CA LEU A 351 -0.57 5.38 -5.20
C LEU A 351 0.41 6.24 -4.39
N PHE A 352 1.71 6.14 -4.67
CA PHE A 352 2.73 6.85 -3.89
C PHE A 352 3.09 8.20 -4.50
N GLY A 353 2.87 8.40 -5.80
CA GLY A 353 3.17 9.64 -6.51
C GLY A 353 1.92 10.48 -6.81
N TYR A 354 1.11 10.03 -7.74
CA TYR A 354 0.05 10.80 -8.38
C TYR A 354 -1.15 11.10 -7.45
N VAL A 355 -1.67 10.09 -6.74
CA VAL A 355 -2.85 10.25 -5.88
C VAL A 355 -2.67 11.35 -4.81
N PRO A 356 -1.54 11.43 -4.06
CA PRO A 356 -1.34 12.50 -3.09
C PRO A 356 -1.24 13.90 -3.71
N GLU A 357 -0.81 14.01 -4.97
CA GLU A 357 -0.64 15.29 -5.67
C GLU A 357 -1.92 15.87 -6.26
N LEU A 358 -2.95 15.03 -6.41
CA LEU A 358 -4.27 15.50 -6.85
C LEU A 358 -4.96 16.43 -5.83
N PHE A 359 -4.50 16.42 -4.58
CA PHE A 359 -5.16 17.14 -3.49
C PHE A 359 -4.29 18.23 -2.90
N PRO A 360 -4.86 19.44 -2.62
CA PRO A 360 -4.20 20.46 -1.85
C PRO A 360 -3.87 19.95 -0.44
N THR A 361 -2.93 20.60 0.22
CA THR A 361 -2.38 20.15 1.51
C THR A 361 -3.44 19.91 2.58
N ALA A 362 -4.49 20.76 2.64
CA ALA A 362 -5.60 20.65 3.59
C ALA A 362 -6.48 19.39 3.40
N LEU A 363 -6.59 18.88 2.18
CA LEU A 363 -7.45 17.74 1.81
C LEU A 363 -6.66 16.46 1.52
N ARG A 364 -5.33 16.50 1.39
CA ARG A 364 -4.47 15.41 0.92
C ARG A 364 -4.68 14.11 1.69
N LEU A 365 -4.63 14.13 3.01
CA LEU A 365 -4.82 12.94 3.85
C LEU A 365 -6.22 12.34 3.69
N ARG A 366 -7.24 13.19 3.56
CA ARG A 366 -8.62 12.73 3.37
C ARG A 366 -8.85 12.17 1.99
N GLY A 367 -8.33 12.83 0.95
CA GLY A 367 -8.42 12.36 -0.43
C GLY A 367 -7.70 11.05 -0.66
N THR A 368 -6.47 10.90 -0.16
CA THR A 368 -5.72 9.64 -0.23
C THR A 368 -6.40 8.54 0.60
N GLY A 369 -7.02 8.89 1.73
CA GLY A 369 -7.81 7.98 2.55
C GLY A 369 -9.03 7.43 1.82
N VAL A 370 -9.82 8.30 1.18
CA VAL A 370 -10.98 7.89 0.36
C VAL A 370 -10.54 6.99 -0.79
N ALA A 371 -9.49 7.37 -1.52
CA ALA A 371 -8.92 6.52 -2.59
C ALA A 371 -8.47 5.15 -2.04
N GLY A 372 -7.82 5.11 -0.88
CA GLY A 372 -7.40 3.88 -0.22
C GLY A 372 -8.57 2.96 0.16
N VAL A 373 -9.68 3.51 0.65
CA VAL A 373 -10.91 2.74 0.94
C VAL A 373 -11.49 2.16 -0.35
N CYS A 374 -11.61 2.98 -1.41
CA CYS A 374 -12.09 2.52 -2.72
C CYS A 374 -11.22 1.36 -3.26
N GLY A 375 -9.91 1.46 -3.15
CA GLY A 375 -8.98 0.42 -3.57
C GLY A 375 -9.18 -0.90 -2.79
N ARG A 376 -9.34 -0.86 -1.46
CA ARG A 376 -9.57 -2.07 -0.64
C ARG A 376 -10.92 -2.72 -0.93
N VAL A 377 -11.97 -1.93 -1.10
CA VAL A 377 -13.29 -2.44 -1.53
C VAL A 377 -13.16 -3.09 -2.91
N ALA A 378 -12.43 -2.48 -3.83
CA ALA A 378 -12.15 -3.08 -5.13
C ALA A 378 -11.41 -4.41 -4.99
N SER A 379 -10.39 -4.52 -4.14
CA SER A 379 -9.67 -5.79 -3.89
C SER A 379 -10.59 -6.90 -3.41
N MET A 380 -11.51 -6.56 -2.50
CA MET A 380 -12.52 -7.51 -2.00
C MET A 380 -13.41 -8.03 -3.12
N LEU A 381 -13.98 -7.13 -3.93
CA LEU A 381 -14.87 -7.49 -5.03
C LEU A 381 -14.14 -8.20 -6.17
N THR A 382 -12.90 -7.79 -6.44
CA THR A 382 -12.06 -8.36 -7.49
C THR A 382 -11.78 -9.83 -7.27
N SER A 383 -11.63 -10.29 -6.03
CA SER A 383 -11.41 -11.71 -5.73
C SER A 383 -12.57 -12.58 -6.21
N TYR A 384 -13.81 -12.13 -6.04
CA TYR A 384 -14.98 -12.82 -6.58
C TYR A 384 -15.10 -12.70 -8.11
N ALA A 385 -14.90 -11.47 -8.62
CA ALA A 385 -14.97 -11.22 -10.06
C ALA A 385 -13.91 -12.04 -10.82
N ALA A 386 -12.70 -12.15 -10.28
CA ALA A 386 -11.63 -12.96 -10.88
C ALA A 386 -12.02 -14.42 -10.98
N VAL A 387 -12.61 -15.01 -9.93
CA VAL A 387 -13.05 -16.42 -9.96
C VAL A 387 -14.19 -16.65 -10.95
N ILE A 388 -15.18 -15.74 -10.98
CA ILE A 388 -16.31 -15.85 -11.91
C ILE A 388 -15.85 -15.72 -13.36
N LEU A 389 -15.04 -14.72 -13.66
CA LEU A 389 -14.51 -14.47 -15.00
C LEU A 389 -13.56 -15.58 -15.46
N TYR A 390 -12.74 -16.09 -14.53
CA TYR A 390 -11.85 -17.21 -14.81
C TYR A 390 -12.65 -18.49 -15.13
N ALA A 391 -13.76 -18.76 -14.44
CA ALA A 391 -14.60 -19.92 -14.71
C ALA A 391 -15.31 -19.84 -16.06
N GLN A 392 -15.64 -18.63 -16.54
CA GLN A 392 -16.36 -18.44 -17.80
C GLN A 392 -15.44 -18.26 -19.01
N LEU A 393 -14.37 -17.50 -18.87
CA LEU A 393 -13.51 -17.03 -19.96
C LEU A 393 -12.02 -17.36 -19.76
N GLY A 394 -11.70 -18.15 -18.71
CA GLY A 394 -10.32 -18.46 -18.36
C GLY A 394 -9.52 -17.20 -18.00
N LEU A 395 -8.23 -17.26 -18.25
CA LEU A 395 -7.31 -16.16 -17.97
C LEU A 395 -7.59 -14.90 -18.79
N PHE A 396 -8.19 -15.03 -19.99
CA PHE A 396 -8.64 -13.89 -20.78
C PHE A 396 -9.69 -13.04 -20.08
N GLY A 397 -10.62 -13.67 -19.35
CA GLY A 397 -11.64 -12.95 -18.59
C GLY A 397 -11.04 -12.08 -17.47
N VAL A 398 -10.08 -12.63 -16.74
CA VAL A 398 -9.41 -11.92 -15.65
C VAL A 398 -8.56 -10.76 -16.19
N LEU A 399 -7.75 -11.01 -17.20
CA LEU A 399 -6.90 -9.96 -17.79
C LEU A 399 -7.73 -8.94 -18.57
N GLY A 400 -8.86 -9.33 -19.16
CA GLY A 400 -9.84 -8.44 -19.74
C GLY A 400 -10.45 -7.47 -18.71
N MET A 401 -10.76 -7.95 -17.51
CA MET A 401 -11.19 -7.10 -16.38
C MET A 401 -10.10 -6.09 -16.00
N VAL A 402 -8.86 -6.55 -15.85
CA VAL A 402 -7.71 -5.67 -15.54
C VAL A 402 -7.54 -4.62 -16.64
N ALA A 403 -7.54 -5.05 -17.91
CA ALA A 403 -7.42 -4.14 -19.06
C ALA A 403 -8.56 -3.11 -19.10
N GLY A 404 -9.81 -3.53 -18.85
CA GLY A 404 -10.96 -2.64 -18.80
C GLY A 404 -10.82 -1.53 -17.75
N VAL A 405 -10.39 -1.89 -16.53
CA VAL A 405 -10.18 -0.90 -15.47
C VAL A 405 -8.97 0.00 -15.76
N LEU A 406 -7.89 -0.53 -16.37
CA LEU A 406 -6.76 0.28 -16.81
C LEU A 406 -7.13 1.25 -17.95
N ILE A 407 -7.99 0.86 -18.88
CA ILE A 407 -8.53 1.76 -19.93
C ILE A 407 -9.33 2.90 -19.27
N LEU A 408 -10.20 2.59 -18.31
CA LEU A 408 -10.93 3.62 -17.57
C LEU A 408 -9.98 4.57 -16.81
N LEU A 409 -8.90 4.03 -16.23
CA LEU A 409 -7.86 4.84 -15.59
C LEU A 409 -7.20 5.79 -16.60
N VAL A 410 -6.79 5.28 -17.78
CA VAL A 410 -6.17 6.09 -18.84
C VAL A 410 -7.10 7.21 -19.27
N ILE A 411 -8.38 6.90 -19.51
CA ILE A 411 -9.39 7.91 -19.87
C ILE A 411 -9.52 8.95 -18.76
N ALA A 412 -9.63 8.55 -17.51
CA ALA A 412 -9.77 9.48 -16.39
C ALA A 412 -8.53 10.39 -16.22
N VAL A 413 -7.32 9.83 -16.35
CA VAL A 413 -6.07 10.62 -16.24
C VAL A 413 -5.96 11.61 -17.40
N LEU A 414 -6.35 11.23 -18.61
CA LEU A 414 -6.28 12.12 -19.78
C LEU A 414 -7.39 13.19 -19.80
N SER A 415 -8.58 12.89 -19.25
CA SER A 415 -9.73 13.79 -19.31
C SER A 415 -9.91 14.66 -18.06
N LEU A 416 -9.60 14.12 -16.89
CA LEU A 416 -9.82 14.75 -15.58
C LEU A 416 -8.52 14.96 -14.79
N GLY A 417 -7.41 14.40 -15.28
CA GLY A 417 -6.13 14.42 -14.59
C GLY A 417 -5.51 15.81 -14.57
N VAL A 418 -4.78 16.09 -13.51
CA VAL A 418 -3.97 17.29 -13.34
C VAL A 418 -2.51 16.88 -13.47
N ASP A 419 -1.76 17.53 -14.35
CA ASP A 419 -0.31 17.32 -14.46
C ASP A 419 0.39 18.31 -13.53
N ALA A 420 0.70 17.82 -12.32
CA ALA A 420 1.36 18.62 -11.27
C ALA A 420 2.89 18.61 -11.39
N ASN A 421 3.45 18.19 -12.53
CA ASN A 421 4.89 18.06 -12.70
C ASN A 421 5.55 19.45 -12.67
N GLN A 422 6.42 19.68 -11.66
CA GLN A 422 7.20 20.91 -11.43
C GLN A 422 6.43 22.14 -10.94
N PHE A 423 5.13 22.06 -10.67
CA PHE A 423 4.36 23.14 -10.04
C PHE A 423 4.25 22.94 -8.54
N SER A 424 4.11 24.03 -7.78
CA SER A 424 3.73 23.93 -6.37
C SER A 424 2.29 23.41 -6.26
N LEU A 425 1.98 22.70 -5.16
CA LEU A 425 0.64 22.13 -4.97
C LEU A 425 -0.44 23.24 -4.83
N GLU A 426 -0.03 24.40 -4.38
CA GLU A 426 -0.84 25.60 -4.26
C GLU A 426 -1.12 26.22 -5.65
N GLU A 427 -0.15 26.17 -6.58
CA GLU A 427 -0.34 26.64 -7.96
C GLU A 427 -1.25 25.72 -8.78
N VAL A 428 -1.18 24.41 -8.51
CA VAL A 428 -2.04 23.41 -9.17
C VAL A 428 -3.47 23.44 -8.64
N SER A 429 -3.69 24.01 -7.46
CA SER A 429 -5.00 24.13 -6.80
C SER A 429 -5.15 25.54 -6.26
N PRO A 430 -5.27 26.59 -7.09
CA PRO A 430 -5.63 27.92 -6.61
C PRO A 430 -6.98 27.82 -5.90
N ASP A 431 -7.06 28.45 -4.72
CA ASP A 431 -8.31 28.59 -3.99
C ASP A 431 -9.26 29.47 -4.82
N GLU A 432 -10.06 28.88 -5.69
CA GLU A 432 -11.13 29.56 -6.42
C GLU A 432 -12.30 30.01 -5.49
N ASP A 433 -12.25 29.64 -4.21
CA ASP A 433 -13.25 29.99 -3.19
C ASP A 433 -12.74 30.99 -2.12
N ALA A 434 -11.72 31.77 -2.39
CA ALA A 434 -11.56 33.01 -1.66
C ALA A 434 -12.71 33.94 -2.13
N ASN A 435 -13.83 33.87 -1.41
CA ASN A 435 -14.99 34.75 -1.61
C ASN A 435 -14.52 36.18 -1.86
N ALA A 436 -14.87 36.73 -2.99
CA ALA A 436 -14.66 38.11 -3.34
C ALA A 436 -15.36 39.09 -2.36
N ASP A 437 -16.08 38.59 -1.35
CA ASP A 437 -16.89 39.36 -0.42
C ASP A 437 -16.28 39.56 0.98
N ASP A 438 -15.13 38.97 1.33
CA ASP A 438 -14.53 39.09 2.67
C ASP A 438 -13.11 39.68 2.68
N LEU A 439 -12.75 40.50 1.71
CA LEU A 439 -11.55 41.33 1.82
C LEU A 439 -11.92 42.65 2.50
N PRO A 440 -11.48 42.95 3.73
CA PRO A 440 -11.55 44.31 4.25
C PRO A 440 -10.66 45.19 3.39
N LEU A 441 -11.29 46.13 2.69
CA LEU A 441 -10.64 47.23 1.99
C LEU A 441 -9.76 48.01 2.99
N ASN A 442 -8.50 47.70 3.06
CA ASN A 442 -7.52 48.53 3.71
C ASN A 442 -6.68 49.26 2.65
N HIS A 443 -7.29 50.31 2.08
CA HIS A 443 -6.57 51.36 1.43
C HIS A 443 -5.82 52.19 2.47
N GLN A 444 -4.52 52.04 2.56
CA GLN A 444 -3.57 53.11 2.95
C GLN A 444 -2.23 52.72 2.29
N GLY A 445 -1.86 53.36 1.20
CA GLY A 445 -1.20 54.64 1.14
C GLY A 445 0.24 54.52 1.64
N ALA A 446 1.21 54.23 0.73
CA ALA A 446 2.61 54.59 0.95
C ALA A 446 3.23 55.04 -0.38
N THR A 447 3.15 56.32 -0.59
CA THR A 447 4.14 57.10 -1.36
C THR A 447 5.46 57.10 -0.58
N ARG A 448 6.50 56.61 -1.12
CA ARG A 448 7.87 57.13 -1.36
C ARG A 448 8.87 56.01 -1.59
#